data_4a4c9847df4298c35bf9ea05aaaefe15
#
_entry.id   4a4c9847df4298c35bf9ea05aaaefe15
#
_cell.length_a   1.000
_cell.length_b   1.000
_cell.length_c   1.000
_cell.angle_alpha   90.00
_cell.angle_beta   90.00
_cell.angle_gamma   90.00
#
_symmetry.space_group_name_H-M   'P 1'
#
loop_
_entity.id
_entity.type
_entity.pdbx_description
1 polymer ?
#
loop_
_entity_poly.entity_id
_entity_poly.type
_entity_poly.pdbx_seq_one_letter_code
_entity_poly.pdbx_strand_id
1 'polypeptide(L)'
;TKTLILIHGGSWVAGDKADMKAVRVFISSLHPNVGIINMNYRLASLNNAPFPMQINDISAVVAYLSENKSMLTISDDVGFIGLSAGAHLSMLWSYAHDTNSQVDMVCSIVGPANFTDPAYYESTNPTYQGLYQLFGNPSVEFLESVSPFHTATASAPPTQLFYGGMDPLVPNSQGIDMDARLTELGVTHQFQFYPEEGHGWEGPNQMDMITKISTYIETYIETE
;
A
#
# COMPACT_ATOMS: atom_id res chain seq x y z
N THR A 1 2.45 -3.04 22.23
CA THR A 1 2.86 -3.66 20.95
C THR A 1 2.24 -2.87 19.80
N LYS A 2 3.05 -2.45 18.81
CA LYS A 2 2.57 -1.85 17.55
C LYS A 2 1.95 -2.93 16.65
N THR A 3 1.17 -2.51 15.69
CA THR A 3 0.38 -3.43 14.86
C THR A 3 0.66 -3.21 13.37
N LEU A 4 0.89 -4.28 12.62
CA LEU A 4 0.95 -4.28 11.17
C LEU A 4 -0.42 -4.64 10.58
N ILE A 5 -0.89 -3.83 9.64
CA ILE A 5 -2.12 -4.06 8.88
C ILE A 5 -1.73 -4.52 7.47
N LEU A 6 -2.14 -5.74 7.12
CA LEU A 6 -1.88 -6.34 5.82
C LEU A 6 -3.09 -6.14 4.91
N ILE A 7 -2.86 -5.59 3.70
CA ILE A 7 -3.91 -5.28 2.74
C ILE A 7 -3.63 -5.98 1.41
N HIS A 8 -4.55 -6.87 1.01
CA HIS A 8 -4.42 -7.70 -0.20
C HIS A 8 -4.59 -6.90 -1.50
N GLY A 9 -4.08 -7.45 -2.60
CA GLY A 9 -4.28 -6.96 -3.95
C GLY A 9 -5.63 -7.34 -4.56
N GLY A 10 -5.72 -7.29 -5.91
CA GLY A 10 -6.92 -7.71 -6.65
C GLY A 10 -7.64 -6.58 -7.36
N SER A 11 -6.91 -5.56 -7.82
CA SER A 11 -7.44 -4.45 -8.64
C SER A 11 -8.69 -3.80 -8.05
N TRP A 12 -8.80 -3.74 -6.73
CA TRP A 12 -9.94 -3.21 -5.93
C TRP A 12 -11.25 -4.00 -6.07
N VAL A 13 -11.36 -4.95 -7.02
CA VAL A 13 -12.60 -5.70 -7.36
C VAL A 13 -12.55 -7.17 -6.97
N ALA A 14 -11.41 -7.69 -6.57
CA ALA A 14 -11.18 -9.10 -6.25
C ALA A 14 -10.17 -9.24 -5.10
N GLY A 15 -9.83 -10.49 -4.77
CA GLY A 15 -8.88 -10.83 -3.72
C GLY A 15 -9.52 -11.08 -2.36
N ASP A 16 -8.72 -11.61 -1.48
CA ASP A 16 -9.10 -11.92 -0.10
C ASP A 16 -7.86 -11.83 0.80
N LYS A 17 -8.06 -11.55 2.08
CA LYS A 17 -6.99 -11.56 3.08
C LYS A 17 -6.18 -12.85 3.10
N ALA A 18 -6.75 -13.97 2.63
CA ALA A 18 -6.04 -15.24 2.51
C ALA A 18 -4.84 -15.14 1.55
N ASP A 19 -4.85 -14.23 0.58
CA ASP A 19 -3.76 -14.00 -0.36
C ASP A 19 -2.50 -13.46 0.34
N MET A 20 -2.67 -12.79 1.49
CA MET A 20 -1.58 -12.31 2.34
C MET A 20 -1.08 -13.35 3.37
N LYS A 21 -1.57 -14.59 3.30
CA LYS A 21 -1.21 -15.64 4.28
C LYS A 21 0.29 -15.88 4.37
N ALA A 22 1.00 -15.92 3.24
CA ALA A 22 2.44 -16.17 3.22
C ALA A 22 3.20 -15.03 3.92
N VAL A 23 2.86 -13.78 3.61
CA VAL A 23 3.42 -12.58 4.26
C VAL A 23 3.14 -12.62 5.76
N ARG A 24 1.89 -12.88 6.15
CA ARG A 24 1.50 -12.97 7.56
C ARG A 24 2.30 -14.03 8.32
N VAL A 25 2.41 -15.25 7.76
CA VAL A 25 3.15 -16.35 8.40
C VAL A 25 4.63 -15.99 8.56
N PHE A 26 5.21 -15.39 7.53
CA PHE A 26 6.59 -14.94 7.55
C PHE A 26 6.83 -13.91 8.67
N ILE A 27 6.03 -12.83 8.70
CA ILE A 27 6.15 -11.79 9.74
C ILE A 27 5.96 -12.39 11.12
N SER A 28 4.92 -13.22 11.35
CA SER A 28 4.68 -13.86 12.65
C SER A 28 5.84 -14.72 13.13
N SER A 29 6.62 -15.30 12.21
CA SER A 29 7.76 -16.16 12.57
C SER A 29 9.02 -15.37 12.93
N LEU A 30 9.25 -14.22 12.31
CA LEU A 30 10.41 -13.37 12.56
C LEU A 30 10.15 -12.31 13.64
N HIS A 31 8.93 -11.81 13.72
CA HIS A 31 8.51 -10.70 14.59
C HIS A 31 7.35 -11.14 15.50
N PRO A 32 7.59 -12.08 16.43
CA PRO A 32 6.53 -12.69 17.25
C PRO A 32 5.85 -11.71 18.21
N ASN A 33 6.47 -10.55 18.47
CA ASN A 33 5.93 -9.52 19.35
C ASN A 33 5.14 -8.43 18.62
N VAL A 34 5.03 -8.51 17.29
CA VAL A 34 4.27 -7.55 16.48
C VAL A 34 2.83 -8.02 16.31
N GLY A 35 1.86 -7.16 16.59
CA GLY A 35 0.46 -7.42 16.29
C GLY A 35 0.22 -7.46 14.77
N ILE A 36 -0.60 -8.39 14.28
CA ILE A 36 -0.90 -8.48 12.85
C ILE A 36 -2.41 -8.51 12.64
N ILE A 37 -2.90 -7.54 11.87
CA ILE A 37 -4.25 -7.52 11.34
C ILE A 37 -4.18 -7.83 9.84
N ASN A 38 -4.83 -8.89 9.42
CA ASN A 38 -4.96 -9.25 8.02
C ASN A 38 -6.42 -8.98 7.60
N MET A 39 -6.66 -7.89 6.87
CA MET A 39 -8.00 -7.39 6.64
C MET A 39 -8.53 -7.70 5.24
N ASN A 40 -9.85 -7.83 5.15
CA ASN A 40 -10.60 -7.65 3.91
C ASN A 40 -11.15 -6.23 3.85
N TYR A 41 -11.26 -5.70 2.65
CA TYR A 41 -12.02 -4.49 2.33
C TYR A 41 -13.15 -4.84 1.36
N ARG A 42 -14.21 -4.04 1.30
CA ARG A 42 -15.32 -4.23 0.38
C ARG A 42 -14.83 -4.12 -1.07
N LEU A 43 -15.17 -5.12 -1.87
CA LEU A 43 -14.77 -5.15 -3.27
C LEU A 43 -15.64 -4.21 -4.10
N ALA A 44 -14.99 -3.48 -5.00
CA ALA A 44 -15.65 -2.54 -5.89
C ALA A 44 -16.32 -3.25 -7.08
N SER A 45 -17.20 -2.55 -7.74
CA SER A 45 -17.83 -2.94 -8.99
C SER A 45 -18.19 -1.67 -9.80
N LEU A 46 -18.65 -1.83 -11.03
CA LEU A 46 -19.10 -0.70 -11.84
C LEU A 46 -20.25 0.12 -11.21
N ASN A 47 -21.01 -0.50 -10.29
CA ASN A 47 -22.09 0.17 -9.57
C ASN A 47 -21.68 0.64 -8.17
N ASN A 48 -20.47 0.36 -7.75
CA ASN A 48 -19.97 0.66 -6.41
C ASN A 48 -18.46 0.93 -6.47
N ALA A 49 -18.11 2.16 -6.73
CA ALA A 49 -16.73 2.59 -6.91
C ALA A 49 -15.86 2.31 -5.67
N PRO A 50 -14.54 2.09 -5.83
CA PRO A 50 -13.65 1.78 -4.71
C PRO A 50 -13.50 2.93 -3.72
N PHE A 51 -13.55 4.17 -4.22
CA PHE A 51 -13.35 5.36 -3.39
C PHE A 51 -14.66 6.11 -3.16
N PRO A 52 -14.94 6.56 -1.93
CA PRO A 52 -14.14 6.43 -0.69
C PRO A 52 -14.37 5.13 0.07
N MET A 53 -15.11 4.16 -0.48
CA MET A 53 -15.59 2.96 0.22
C MET A 53 -14.45 2.17 0.90
N GLN A 54 -13.39 1.86 0.16
CA GLN A 54 -12.29 1.02 0.67
C GLN A 54 -11.38 1.79 1.65
N ILE A 55 -11.23 3.10 1.47
CA ILE A 55 -10.55 3.96 2.43
C ILE A 55 -11.31 4.03 3.75
N ASN A 56 -12.65 4.10 3.70
CA ASN A 56 -13.48 4.05 4.90
C ASN A 56 -13.38 2.72 5.64
N ASP A 57 -13.16 1.61 4.93
CA ASP A 57 -12.95 0.31 5.55
C ASP A 57 -11.62 0.26 6.33
N ILE A 58 -10.55 0.84 5.78
CA ILE A 58 -9.28 0.98 6.50
C ILE A 58 -9.45 1.87 7.72
N SER A 59 -10.12 3.02 7.56
CA SER A 59 -10.41 3.94 8.66
C SER A 59 -11.17 3.25 9.80
N ALA A 60 -12.14 2.40 9.45
CA ALA A 60 -12.89 1.63 10.45
C ALA A 60 -12.03 0.62 11.21
N VAL A 61 -11.06 -0.03 10.53
CA VAL A 61 -10.10 -0.94 11.17
C VAL A 61 -9.18 -0.16 12.10
N VAL A 62 -8.59 0.95 11.67
CA VAL A 62 -7.71 1.78 12.51
C VAL A 62 -8.45 2.31 13.73
N ALA A 63 -9.67 2.84 13.54
CA ALA A 63 -10.52 3.32 14.64
C ALA A 63 -10.83 2.19 15.65
N TYR A 64 -11.19 1.00 15.16
CA TYR A 64 -11.45 -0.16 16.01
C TYR A 64 -10.22 -0.55 16.85
N LEU A 65 -9.03 -0.53 16.25
CA LEU A 65 -7.78 -0.84 16.96
C LEU A 65 -7.53 0.18 18.08
N SER A 66 -7.66 1.47 17.78
CA SER A 66 -7.48 2.55 18.74
C SER A 66 -8.50 2.47 19.90
N GLU A 67 -9.77 2.26 19.60
CA GLU A 67 -10.82 2.12 20.62
C GLU A 67 -10.64 0.89 21.51
N ASN A 68 -10.04 -0.18 21.00
CA ASN A 68 -9.87 -1.44 21.71
C ASN A 68 -8.41 -1.73 22.13
N LYS A 69 -7.51 -0.75 22.03
CA LYS A 69 -6.08 -0.94 22.27
C LYS A 69 -5.75 -1.55 23.63
N SER A 70 -6.45 -1.15 24.68
CA SER A 70 -6.23 -1.70 26.03
C SER A 70 -6.62 -3.17 26.13
N MET A 71 -7.74 -3.57 25.49
CA MET A 71 -8.18 -4.97 25.44
C MET A 71 -7.24 -5.84 24.59
N LEU A 72 -6.76 -5.29 23.49
CA LEU A 72 -5.87 -5.97 22.55
C LEU A 72 -4.39 -5.93 22.98
N THR A 73 -4.04 -5.12 23.98
CA THR A 73 -2.68 -4.90 24.46
C THR A 73 -1.75 -4.38 23.35
N ILE A 74 -2.25 -3.42 22.57
CA ILE A 74 -1.53 -2.73 21.49
C ILE A 74 -1.42 -1.23 21.74
N SER A 75 -0.52 -0.54 21.01
CA SER A 75 -0.46 0.92 20.94
C SER A 75 -1.44 1.47 19.87
N ASP A 76 -1.50 2.78 19.73
CA ASP A 76 -2.24 3.43 18.63
C ASP A 76 -1.46 3.35 17.31
N ASP A 77 -0.15 3.08 17.38
CA ASP A 77 0.73 3.12 16.21
C ASP A 77 0.57 1.87 15.36
N VAL A 78 0.51 2.08 14.07
CA VAL A 78 0.33 1.03 13.08
C VAL A 78 1.34 1.15 11.94
N GLY A 79 1.62 0.03 11.28
CA GLY A 79 2.31 0.00 10.00
C GLY A 79 1.44 -0.67 8.95
N PHE A 80 1.65 -0.34 7.68
CA PHE A 80 0.96 -0.99 6.57
C PHE A 80 1.91 -1.80 5.71
N ILE A 81 1.46 -2.99 5.29
CA ILE A 81 2.07 -3.76 4.21
C ILE A 81 0.96 -4.09 3.21
N GLY A 82 1.05 -3.52 2.02
CA GLY A 82 0.08 -3.72 0.97
C GLY A 82 0.66 -4.35 -0.29
N LEU A 83 -0.17 -5.10 -1.00
CA LEU A 83 0.15 -5.69 -2.29
C LEU A 83 -0.74 -5.08 -3.38
N SER A 84 -0.17 -4.56 -4.48
CA SER A 84 -0.91 -4.07 -5.65
C SER A 84 -1.97 -3.02 -5.27
N ALA A 85 -3.25 -3.27 -5.51
CA ALA A 85 -4.35 -2.39 -5.06
C ALA A 85 -4.30 -2.13 -3.53
N GLY A 86 -3.93 -3.13 -2.73
CA GLY A 86 -3.74 -2.96 -1.29
C GLY A 86 -2.55 -2.06 -0.93
N ALA A 87 -1.48 -2.08 -1.72
CA ALA A 87 -0.35 -1.18 -1.56
C ALA A 87 -0.75 0.28 -1.87
N HIS A 88 -1.50 0.49 -2.95
CA HIS A 88 -2.10 1.79 -3.26
C HIS A 88 -2.96 2.30 -2.09
N LEU A 89 -3.91 1.47 -1.60
CA LEU A 89 -4.79 1.83 -0.49
C LEU A 89 -4.01 2.16 0.79
N SER A 90 -2.93 1.41 1.07
CA SER A 90 -2.03 1.65 2.21
C SER A 90 -1.36 3.02 2.12
N MET A 91 -0.74 3.34 0.98
CA MET A 91 -0.11 4.64 0.75
C MET A 91 -1.13 5.77 0.80
N LEU A 92 -2.26 5.64 0.09
CA LEU A 92 -3.29 6.68 0.04
C LEU A 92 -3.86 6.98 1.42
N TRP A 93 -4.19 5.95 2.20
CA TRP A 93 -4.69 6.16 3.55
C TRP A 93 -3.66 6.87 4.44
N SER A 94 -2.42 6.40 4.40
CA SER A 94 -1.33 6.95 5.23
C SER A 94 -0.97 8.39 4.90
N TYR A 95 -1.10 8.79 3.63
CA TYR A 95 -0.69 10.13 3.20
C TYR A 95 -1.82 11.16 3.26
N ALA A 96 -3.07 10.73 3.07
CA ALA A 96 -4.21 11.61 2.97
C ALA A 96 -5.22 11.51 4.12
N HIS A 97 -5.22 10.42 4.87
CA HIS A 97 -6.27 10.11 5.85
C HIS A 97 -5.76 9.85 7.27
N ASP A 98 -4.45 9.68 7.47
CA ASP A 98 -3.85 9.60 8.79
C ASP A 98 -3.75 10.99 9.45
N THR A 99 -4.87 11.43 10.01
CA THR A 99 -4.96 12.75 10.66
C THR A 99 -4.32 12.79 12.06
N ASN A 100 -3.98 11.64 12.62
CA ASN A 100 -3.44 11.50 13.97
C ASN A 100 -1.96 11.14 14.00
N SER A 101 -1.32 11.01 12.82
CA SER A 101 0.07 10.57 12.68
C SER A 101 0.34 9.24 13.40
N GLN A 102 -0.54 8.26 13.15
CA GLN A 102 -0.49 6.93 13.76
C GLN A 102 0.32 5.93 12.92
N VAL A 103 0.64 6.29 11.66
CA VAL A 103 1.37 5.39 10.75
C VAL A 103 2.86 5.56 10.90
N ASP A 104 3.53 4.54 11.39
CA ASP A 104 4.99 4.52 11.56
C ASP A 104 5.75 4.03 10.33
N MET A 105 5.12 3.23 9.48
CA MET A 105 5.68 2.79 8.20
C MET A 105 4.63 2.36 7.19
N VAL A 106 4.99 2.49 5.91
CA VAL A 106 4.24 1.90 4.79
C VAL A 106 5.19 1.06 3.93
N CYS A 107 4.80 -0.18 3.65
CA CYS A 107 5.46 -1.03 2.66
C CYS A 107 4.51 -1.26 1.48
N SER A 108 4.89 -0.75 0.32
CA SER A 108 4.16 -0.85 -0.94
C SER A 108 4.84 -1.87 -1.85
N ILE A 109 4.17 -2.97 -2.14
CA ILE A 109 4.63 -3.99 -3.07
C ILE A 109 3.80 -3.85 -4.35
N VAL A 110 4.43 -3.42 -5.44
CA VAL A 110 3.85 -3.18 -6.78
C VAL A 110 2.58 -2.35 -6.78
N GLY A 111 2.53 -1.32 -5.94
CA GLY A 111 1.34 -0.47 -5.78
C GLY A 111 1.25 0.63 -6.84
N PRO A 112 0.09 0.83 -7.51
CA PRO A 112 -0.15 2.06 -8.26
C PRO A 112 -0.01 3.29 -7.35
N ALA A 113 0.62 4.35 -7.86
CA ALA A 113 0.88 5.56 -7.08
C ALA A 113 0.33 6.83 -7.73
N ASN A 114 0.19 6.88 -9.06
CA ASN A 114 -0.24 8.06 -9.80
C ASN A 114 -1.19 7.69 -10.94
N PHE A 115 -2.47 8.00 -10.80
CA PHE A 115 -3.47 7.75 -11.85
C PHE A 115 -3.54 8.84 -12.92
N THR A 116 -2.78 9.92 -12.79
CA THR A 116 -2.62 10.94 -13.83
C THR A 116 -1.35 10.73 -14.66
N ASP A 117 -0.58 9.68 -14.37
CA ASP A 117 0.58 9.27 -15.17
C ASP A 117 0.14 8.95 -16.62
N PRO A 118 0.80 9.53 -17.65
CA PRO A 118 0.49 9.24 -19.05
C PRO A 118 0.53 7.75 -19.39
N ALA A 119 1.37 6.95 -18.74
CA ALA A 119 1.43 5.50 -18.93
C ALA A 119 0.10 4.79 -18.59
N TYR A 120 -0.70 5.37 -17.68
CA TYR A 120 -2.07 4.97 -17.40
C TYR A 120 -3.08 5.81 -18.17
N TYR A 121 -3.05 7.13 -17.97
CA TYR A 121 -4.11 8.06 -18.34
C TYR A 121 -4.29 8.22 -19.84
N GLU A 122 -3.19 8.20 -20.61
CA GLU A 122 -3.20 8.30 -22.07
C GLU A 122 -3.15 6.92 -22.76
N SER A 123 -3.15 5.85 -21.98
CA SER A 123 -3.00 4.51 -22.52
C SER A 123 -4.25 4.02 -23.23
N THR A 124 -4.06 3.39 -24.38
CA THR A 124 -5.12 2.65 -25.10
C THR A 124 -5.30 1.22 -24.61
N ASN A 125 -4.53 0.79 -23.59
CA ASN A 125 -4.65 -0.55 -23.04
C ASN A 125 -6.02 -0.74 -22.36
N PRO A 126 -6.83 -1.73 -22.78
CA PRO A 126 -8.16 -1.95 -22.21
C PRO A 126 -8.18 -2.16 -20.70
N THR A 127 -7.12 -2.74 -20.15
CA THR A 127 -6.98 -2.95 -18.69
C THR A 127 -6.95 -1.62 -17.95
N TYR A 128 -6.19 -0.65 -18.43
CA TYR A 128 -6.09 0.67 -17.82
C TYR A 128 -7.35 1.51 -18.05
N GLN A 129 -7.96 1.41 -19.25
CA GLN A 129 -9.25 2.05 -19.51
C GLN A 129 -10.36 1.49 -18.59
N GLY A 130 -10.36 0.18 -18.32
CA GLY A 130 -11.27 -0.46 -17.38
C GLY A 130 -11.15 0.07 -15.96
N LEU A 131 -9.93 0.47 -15.55
CA LEU A 131 -9.68 1.10 -14.26
C LEU A 131 -10.42 2.44 -14.12
N TYR A 132 -10.34 3.30 -15.13
CA TYR A 132 -11.07 4.60 -15.12
C TYR A 132 -12.58 4.43 -15.16
N GLN A 133 -13.08 3.41 -15.86
CA GLN A 133 -14.51 3.06 -15.83
C GLN A 133 -14.94 2.60 -14.43
N LEU A 134 -14.10 1.82 -13.74
CA LEU A 134 -14.34 1.39 -12.36
C LEU A 134 -14.42 2.60 -11.41
N PHE A 135 -13.64 3.65 -11.65
CA PHE A 135 -13.66 4.89 -10.89
C PHE A 135 -14.81 5.83 -11.30
N GLY A 136 -15.63 5.45 -12.28
CA GLY A 136 -16.76 6.26 -12.77
C GLY A 136 -16.38 7.33 -13.79
N ASN A 137 -15.33 7.13 -14.58
CA ASN A 137 -14.75 8.09 -15.52
C ASN A 137 -14.47 9.46 -14.86
N PRO A 138 -13.58 9.48 -13.88
CA PRO A 138 -13.37 10.60 -12.98
C PRO A 138 -12.67 11.79 -13.66
N SER A 139 -12.81 12.97 -13.04
CA SER A 139 -12.00 14.15 -13.42
C SER A 139 -10.52 13.96 -13.00
N VAL A 140 -9.63 14.78 -13.57
CA VAL A 140 -8.21 14.80 -13.21
C VAL A 140 -8.04 15.11 -11.72
N GLU A 141 -8.78 16.07 -11.18
CA GLU A 141 -8.74 16.47 -9.78
C GLU A 141 -9.13 15.30 -8.85
N PHE A 142 -10.09 14.47 -9.27
CA PHE A 142 -10.43 13.27 -8.52
C PHE A 142 -9.29 12.26 -8.58
N LEU A 143 -8.69 12.02 -9.74
CA LEU A 143 -7.55 11.12 -9.91
C LEU A 143 -6.36 11.56 -9.04
N GLU A 144 -6.06 12.85 -9.00
CA GLU A 144 -5.05 13.42 -8.12
C GLU A 144 -5.38 13.14 -6.64
N SER A 145 -6.63 13.34 -6.23
CA SER A 145 -7.06 13.13 -4.84
C SER A 145 -6.98 11.69 -4.36
N VAL A 146 -6.96 10.72 -5.27
CA VAL A 146 -6.82 9.29 -4.97
C VAL A 146 -5.46 8.73 -5.41
N SER A 147 -4.49 9.56 -5.73
CA SER A 147 -3.12 9.19 -6.11
C SER A 147 -2.14 9.48 -4.98
N PRO A 148 -1.49 8.48 -4.40
CA PRO A 148 -0.45 8.67 -3.38
C PRO A 148 0.63 9.68 -3.79
N PHE A 149 1.00 9.72 -5.06
CA PHE A 149 1.96 10.66 -5.62
C PHE A 149 1.57 12.13 -5.36
N HIS A 150 0.30 12.46 -5.55
CA HIS A 150 -0.21 13.82 -5.35
C HIS A 150 -0.55 14.12 -3.89
N THR A 151 -0.97 13.11 -3.13
CA THR A 151 -1.38 13.29 -1.73
C THR A 151 -0.22 13.24 -0.74
N ALA A 152 0.95 12.72 -1.14
CA ALA A 152 2.14 12.71 -0.29
C ALA A 152 2.61 14.13 0.05
N THR A 153 2.95 14.33 1.32
CA THR A 153 3.54 15.56 1.86
C THR A 153 4.81 15.23 2.62
N ALA A 154 5.55 16.25 3.07
CA ALA A 154 6.76 16.07 3.88
C ALA A 154 6.49 15.36 5.23
N SER A 155 5.23 15.23 5.65
CA SER A 155 4.82 14.49 6.84
C SER A 155 4.43 13.03 6.57
N ALA A 156 4.58 12.55 5.33
CA ALA A 156 4.33 11.14 5.03
C ALA A 156 5.25 10.22 5.86
N PRO A 157 4.74 9.08 6.33
CA PRO A 157 5.53 8.16 7.14
C PRO A 157 6.67 7.52 6.32
N PRO A 158 7.69 6.96 7.00
CA PRO A 158 8.71 6.15 6.36
C PRO A 158 8.09 5.12 5.39
N THR A 159 8.53 5.14 4.14
CA THR A 159 7.91 4.36 3.07
C THR A 159 8.91 3.46 2.37
N GLN A 160 8.53 2.20 2.15
CA GLN A 160 9.29 1.23 1.39
C GLN A 160 8.55 0.84 0.11
N LEU A 161 9.23 0.94 -1.03
CA LEU A 161 8.68 0.74 -2.37
C LEU A 161 9.38 -0.43 -3.07
N PHE A 162 8.61 -1.40 -3.57
CA PHE A 162 9.12 -2.54 -4.34
C PHE A 162 8.40 -2.63 -5.67
N TYR A 163 9.15 -2.66 -6.79
CA TYR A 163 8.59 -2.73 -8.14
C TYR A 163 9.38 -3.66 -9.05
N GLY A 164 8.68 -4.31 -9.98
CA GLY A 164 9.25 -5.15 -11.02
C GLY A 164 9.33 -4.42 -12.36
N GLY A 165 10.46 -4.59 -13.08
CA GLY A 165 10.71 -3.90 -14.35
C GLY A 165 9.91 -4.44 -15.53
N MET A 166 9.38 -5.65 -15.41
CA MET A 166 8.56 -6.32 -16.43
C MET A 166 7.10 -6.47 -16.00
N ASP A 167 6.64 -5.63 -15.10
CA ASP A 167 5.26 -5.64 -14.59
C ASP A 167 4.26 -5.25 -15.71
N PRO A 168 3.33 -6.14 -16.10
CA PRO A 168 2.36 -5.85 -17.14
C PRO A 168 1.15 -5.04 -16.66
N LEU A 169 1.00 -4.84 -15.33
CA LEU A 169 -0.16 -4.22 -14.70
C LEU A 169 0.14 -2.84 -14.12
N VAL A 170 1.35 -2.66 -13.58
CA VAL A 170 1.78 -1.41 -12.96
C VAL A 170 3.01 -0.89 -13.70
N PRO A 171 2.88 0.19 -14.48
CA PRO A 171 4.01 0.78 -15.21
C PRO A 171 5.18 1.15 -14.30
N ASN A 172 6.41 1.04 -14.82
CA ASN A 172 7.62 1.34 -14.07
C ASN A 172 7.68 2.78 -13.55
N SER A 173 7.06 3.72 -14.28
CA SER A 173 6.91 5.12 -13.86
C SER A 173 6.29 5.26 -12.48
N GLN A 174 5.37 4.37 -12.10
CA GLN A 174 4.68 4.44 -10.82
C GLN A 174 5.64 4.37 -9.62
N GLY A 175 6.61 3.47 -9.68
CA GLY A 175 7.66 3.36 -8.65
C GLY A 175 8.72 4.45 -8.76
N ILE A 176 9.18 4.73 -9.98
CA ILE A 176 10.24 5.71 -10.25
C ILE A 176 9.79 7.12 -9.85
N ASP A 177 8.60 7.52 -10.25
CA ASP A 177 8.07 8.85 -9.95
C ASP A 177 7.73 9.00 -8.46
N MET A 178 7.25 7.92 -7.82
CA MET A 178 6.98 7.94 -6.38
C MET A 178 8.28 8.06 -5.56
N ASP A 179 9.35 7.36 -5.93
CA ASP A 179 10.69 7.50 -5.34
C ASP A 179 11.20 8.95 -5.46
N ALA A 180 11.12 9.51 -6.68
CA ALA A 180 11.49 10.90 -6.93
C ALA A 180 10.67 11.88 -6.09
N ARG A 181 9.35 11.65 -5.98
CA ARG A 181 8.44 12.49 -5.19
C ARG A 181 8.76 12.45 -3.70
N LEU A 182 9.00 11.27 -3.13
CA LEU A 182 9.39 11.15 -1.72
C LEU A 182 10.76 11.79 -1.44
N THR A 183 11.69 11.66 -2.40
CA THR A 183 12.99 12.38 -2.34
C THR A 183 12.80 13.90 -2.30
N GLU A 184 11.98 14.44 -3.21
CA GLU A 184 11.67 15.89 -3.27
C GLU A 184 11.08 16.40 -1.94
N LEU A 185 10.19 15.61 -1.34
CA LEU A 185 9.53 15.94 -0.07
C LEU A 185 10.43 15.73 1.16
N GLY A 186 11.60 15.12 1.02
CA GLY A 186 12.48 14.77 2.13
C GLY A 186 11.93 13.67 3.04
N VAL A 187 11.01 12.85 2.54
CA VAL A 187 10.45 11.72 3.29
C VAL A 187 11.46 10.58 3.35
N THR A 188 11.63 9.98 4.52
CA THR A 188 12.45 8.78 4.67
C THR A 188 11.82 7.63 3.88
N HIS A 189 12.55 7.09 2.91
CA HIS A 189 12.03 5.98 2.09
C HIS A 189 13.15 5.10 1.55
N GLN A 190 12.76 3.95 1.03
CA GLN A 190 13.61 3.02 0.28
C GLN A 190 12.88 2.59 -0.99
N PHE A 191 13.58 2.62 -2.11
CA PHE A 191 13.08 2.14 -3.39
C PHE A 191 13.91 0.96 -3.87
N GLN A 192 13.25 -0.17 -4.09
CA GLN A 192 13.85 -1.36 -4.65
C GLN A 192 13.19 -1.72 -5.97
N PHE A 193 13.98 -1.67 -7.03
CA PHE A 193 13.56 -2.02 -8.38
C PHE A 193 14.22 -3.33 -8.80
N TYR A 194 13.41 -4.28 -9.29
CA TYR A 194 13.87 -5.58 -9.80
C TYR A 194 13.61 -5.65 -11.30
N PRO A 195 14.61 -5.36 -12.17
CA PRO A 195 14.41 -5.11 -13.60
C PRO A 195 13.76 -6.24 -14.38
N GLU A 196 13.99 -7.49 -13.96
CA GLU A 196 13.52 -8.70 -14.65
C GLU A 196 12.25 -9.30 -14.03
N GLU A 197 11.73 -8.71 -12.94
CA GLU A 197 10.56 -9.21 -12.25
C GLU A 197 9.26 -8.56 -12.76
N GLY A 198 8.14 -9.30 -12.62
CA GLY A 198 6.81 -8.85 -13.02
C GLY A 198 6.00 -8.23 -11.88
N HIS A 199 4.69 -8.49 -11.88
CA HIS A 199 3.74 -8.05 -10.84
C HIS A 199 3.81 -8.88 -9.54
N GLY A 200 4.88 -9.59 -9.34
CA GLY A 200 5.21 -10.45 -8.21
C GLY A 200 6.37 -11.35 -8.63
N TRP A 201 7.08 -11.86 -7.68
CA TRP A 201 8.27 -12.67 -7.93
C TRP A 201 8.50 -13.71 -6.84
N GLU A 202 9.32 -14.69 -7.18
CA GLU A 202 9.75 -15.77 -6.30
C GLU A 202 11.29 -15.86 -6.25
N GLY A 203 11.80 -16.77 -5.44
CA GLY A 203 13.24 -17.05 -5.38
C GLY A 203 14.07 -15.94 -4.73
N PRO A 204 15.30 -15.68 -5.26
CA PRO A 204 16.24 -14.77 -4.57
C PRO A 204 15.73 -13.35 -4.38
N ASN A 205 15.03 -12.77 -5.35
CA ASN A 205 14.50 -11.42 -5.27
C ASN A 205 13.33 -11.31 -4.27
N GLN A 206 12.53 -12.37 -4.13
CA GLN A 206 11.53 -12.45 -3.09
C GLN A 206 12.18 -12.48 -1.70
N MET A 207 13.24 -13.27 -1.51
CA MET A 207 13.98 -13.33 -0.26
C MET A 207 14.66 -12.00 0.09
N ASP A 208 15.20 -11.31 -0.89
CA ASP A 208 15.78 -9.96 -0.71
C ASP A 208 14.69 -8.96 -0.27
N MET A 209 13.54 -8.93 -0.96
CA MET A 209 12.39 -8.10 -0.57
C MET A 209 11.95 -8.40 0.87
N ILE A 210 11.77 -9.66 1.20
CA ILE A 210 11.34 -10.12 2.53
C ILE A 210 12.34 -9.68 3.61
N THR A 211 13.65 -9.80 3.36
CA THR A 211 14.70 -9.37 4.28
C THR A 211 14.65 -7.86 4.51
N LYS A 212 14.44 -7.08 3.46
CA LYS A 212 14.31 -5.62 3.55
C LYS A 212 13.06 -5.21 4.32
N ILE A 213 11.92 -5.90 4.10
CA ILE A 213 10.70 -5.67 4.88
C ILE A 213 10.93 -5.97 6.36
N SER A 214 11.60 -7.09 6.68
CA SER A 214 11.94 -7.45 8.06
C SER A 214 12.77 -6.36 8.75
N THR A 215 13.83 -5.88 8.11
CA THR A 215 14.65 -4.79 8.64
C THR A 215 13.85 -3.49 8.83
N TYR A 216 12.87 -3.23 7.97
CA TYR A 216 12.03 -2.05 8.09
C TYR A 216 11.06 -2.18 9.28
N ILE A 217 10.50 -3.37 9.50
CA ILE A 217 9.68 -3.70 10.69
C ILE A 217 10.52 -3.53 11.97
N GLU A 218 11.75 -4.06 12.01
CA GLU A 218 12.67 -3.89 13.13
C GLU A 218 12.90 -2.40 13.44
N THR A 219 13.04 -1.58 12.41
CA THR A 219 13.39 -0.17 12.55
C THR A 219 12.21 0.69 13.03
N TYR A 220 10.99 0.44 12.56
CA TYR A 220 9.87 1.36 12.75
C TYR A 220 8.73 0.79 13.61
N ILE A 221 8.63 -0.53 13.71
CA ILE A 221 7.55 -1.19 14.44
C ILE A 221 8.02 -1.79 15.76
N GLU A 222 9.20 -2.43 15.78
CA GLU A 222 9.71 -3.09 17.01
C GLU A 222 10.48 -2.13 17.93
N THR A 223 10.85 -0.94 17.47
CA THR A 223 11.47 0.06 18.36
C THR A 223 10.45 0.66 19.32
N GLU A 224 10.81 0.72 20.61
CA GLU A 224 10.02 1.37 21.66
C GLU A 224 9.98 2.90 21.50
#